data_7a069e9731e144fa17cae9503eabbc14
#
_entry.id   7a069e9731e144fa17cae9503eabbc14
#
_cell.length_a   1.000
_cell.length_b   1.000
_cell.length_c   1.000
_cell.angle_alpha   90.00
_cell.angle_beta   90.00
_cell.angle_gamma   90.00
#
_symmetry.space_group_name_H-M   'P 1'
#
loop_
_entity.id
_entity.type
_entity.pdbx_description
1 polymer ?
#
loop_
_entity_poly.entity_id
_entity_poly.type
_entity_poly.pdbx_seq_one_letter_code
_entity_poly.pdbx_strand_id
1 'polypeptide(L)'
;MTILGIETSCDETACSIIDLEGNILSNVVASQIETHAPYGGIIPELASRAHIVNIHKVVEEAIQVAKVSINELSAIAVTNGPGLAGSLLVGVNFAKGLSNSLNIPLIGVNHLEGHISACFVENEKFNFSKNEIFPCIALLISGGHTELILMNDYDSYKLLGQTRDDAVGEAFDKVARILGLGYPGGPIIENWAKDAVRKDYVLPRAWLKNDEEFSFSGLKTASKNLAYEKIYNNDLSNDQIKEEISEIAYAFQLSAADVLLTKSMNVAKKHGCKKILVSGGVAANGFIRNSFENAEIESIFPERKFCTDNGLMIACRGLIDYKKNKFISKNQTLQVMPQLNVN
;
A
#
# COMPACT_ATOMS: atom_id res chain seq x y z
N MET A 1 23.43 16.02 -3.03
CA MET A 1 22.88 15.11 -4.07
C MET A 1 21.66 14.42 -3.50
N THR A 2 20.52 14.53 -4.19
CA THR A 2 19.22 14.08 -3.69
C THR A 2 18.40 13.39 -4.78
N ILE A 3 17.47 12.53 -4.39
CA ILE A 3 16.51 11.84 -5.25
C ILE A 3 15.12 12.40 -4.96
N LEU A 4 14.42 12.83 -6.00
CA LEU A 4 13.02 13.22 -5.96
C LEU A 4 12.15 12.01 -6.31
N GLY A 5 11.28 11.56 -5.41
CA GLY A 5 10.29 10.52 -5.66
C GLY A 5 8.90 11.11 -5.88
N ILE A 6 8.21 10.71 -6.93
CA ILE A 6 6.86 11.17 -7.31
C ILE A 6 5.91 9.99 -7.38
N GLU A 7 4.79 10.07 -6.65
CA GLU A 7 3.72 9.09 -6.63
C GLU A 7 2.41 9.71 -7.11
N THR A 8 1.78 9.08 -8.11
CA THR A 8 0.46 9.48 -8.63
C THR A 8 -0.34 8.29 -9.16
N SER A 9 -0.10 7.07 -8.67
CA SER A 9 -0.71 5.87 -9.26
C SER A 9 -2.21 5.73 -9.00
N CYS A 10 -2.72 6.34 -7.93
CA CYS A 10 -4.10 6.14 -7.48
C CYS A 10 -4.79 7.46 -7.11
N ASP A 11 -4.99 7.75 -5.85
CA ASP A 11 -5.70 8.93 -5.33
C ASP A 11 -4.86 9.81 -4.40
N GLU A 12 -3.57 9.52 -4.23
CA GLU A 12 -2.60 10.38 -3.57
C GLU A 12 -1.65 11.03 -4.59
N THR A 13 -1.55 12.36 -4.56
CA THR A 13 -0.44 13.08 -5.21
C THR A 13 0.65 13.28 -4.18
N ALA A 14 1.77 12.58 -4.31
CA ALA A 14 2.81 12.67 -3.29
C ALA A 14 4.21 12.86 -3.88
N CYS A 15 5.05 13.52 -3.08
CA CYS A 15 6.44 13.78 -3.43
C CYS A 15 7.33 13.71 -2.20
N SER A 16 8.52 13.13 -2.36
CA SER A 16 9.52 13.05 -1.30
C SER A 16 10.91 13.29 -1.84
N ILE A 17 11.77 13.84 -1.00
CA ILE A 17 13.18 14.02 -1.28
C ILE A 17 14.00 13.29 -0.24
N ILE A 18 14.92 12.46 -0.71
CA ILE A 18 15.91 11.76 0.11
C ILE A 18 17.32 12.06 -0.38
N ASP A 19 18.31 12.03 0.50
CA ASP A 19 19.70 12.12 0.08
C ASP A 19 20.28 10.74 -0.34
N LEU A 20 21.51 10.72 -0.84
CA LEU A 20 22.16 9.47 -1.27
C LEU A 20 22.56 8.54 -0.11
N GLU A 21 22.56 9.03 1.12
CA GLU A 21 22.77 8.27 2.35
C GLU A 21 21.46 7.68 2.89
N GLY A 22 20.32 8.02 2.26
CA GLY A 22 18.98 7.55 2.60
C GLY A 22 18.25 8.38 3.67
N ASN A 23 18.80 9.55 4.07
CA ASN A 23 18.10 10.44 5.00
C ASN A 23 16.90 11.08 4.32
N ILE A 24 15.75 11.09 5.01
CA ILE A 24 14.50 11.66 4.50
C ILE A 24 14.53 13.16 4.75
N LEU A 25 14.50 13.94 3.68
CA LEU A 25 14.52 15.41 3.75
C LEU A 25 13.10 16.00 3.69
N SER A 26 12.19 15.35 2.96
CA SER A 26 10.77 15.73 2.93
C SER A 26 9.90 14.56 2.48
N ASN A 27 8.63 14.56 2.89
CA ASN A 27 7.57 13.69 2.34
C ASN A 27 6.24 14.44 2.43
N VAL A 28 5.71 14.85 1.29
CA VAL A 28 4.47 15.65 1.17
C VAL A 28 3.43 14.82 0.43
N VAL A 29 2.22 14.78 0.98
CA VAL A 29 1.10 14.01 0.42
C VAL A 29 -0.15 14.89 0.34
N ALA A 30 -0.73 15.00 -0.84
CA ALA A 30 -2.04 15.59 -1.06
C ALA A 30 -3.05 14.47 -1.37
N SER A 31 -3.82 14.07 -0.37
CA SER A 31 -4.83 13.01 -0.49
C SER A 31 -6.12 13.53 -1.11
N GLN A 32 -6.78 12.65 -1.86
CA GLN A 32 -8.06 12.90 -2.52
C GLN A 32 -9.22 12.15 -1.84
N ILE A 33 -9.01 11.60 -0.63
CA ILE A 33 -10.03 10.81 0.09
C ILE A 33 -11.35 11.58 0.19
N GLU A 34 -11.32 12.86 0.57
CA GLU A 34 -12.53 13.69 0.68
C GLU A 34 -13.27 13.85 -0.65
N THR A 35 -12.54 13.88 -1.78
CA THR A 35 -13.12 13.96 -3.12
C THR A 35 -13.83 12.67 -3.50
N HIS A 36 -13.31 11.53 -3.09
CA HIS A 36 -13.81 10.21 -3.46
C HIS A 36 -14.82 9.62 -2.46
N ALA A 37 -14.80 10.05 -1.21
CA ALA A 37 -15.70 9.57 -0.15
C ALA A 37 -17.19 9.61 -0.52
N PRO A 38 -17.74 10.67 -1.16
CA PRO A 38 -19.14 10.71 -1.56
C PRO A 38 -19.54 9.63 -2.57
N TYR A 39 -18.58 9.10 -3.32
CA TYR A 39 -18.80 8.03 -4.31
C TYR A 39 -18.58 6.64 -3.73
N GLY A 40 -18.06 6.55 -2.50
CA GLY A 40 -17.74 5.29 -1.84
C GLY A 40 -16.61 4.51 -2.50
N GLY A 41 -15.69 5.20 -3.18
CA GLY A 41 -14.51 4.63 -3.84
C GLY A 41 -13.95 5.57 -4.90
N ILE A 42 -12.80 5.23 -5.45
CA ILE A 42 -12.03 6.08 -6.36
C ILE A 42 -12.72 6.18 -7.73
N ILE A 43 -12.85 7.41 -8.24
CA ILE A 43 -13.29 7.71 -9.60
C ILE A 43 -12.06 8.09 -10.43
N PRO A 44 -11.61 7.24 -11.39
CA PRO A 44 -10.34 7.42 -12.09
C PRO A 44 -10.18 8.76 -12.81
N GLU A 45 -11.25 9.29 -13.40
CA GLU A 45 -11.21 10.59 -14.09
C GLU A 45 -11.01 11.74 -13.10
N LEU A 46 -11.70 11.73 -11.97
CA LEU A 46 -11.54 12.75 -10.93
C LEU A 46 -10.12 12.69 -10.34
N ALA A 47 -9.60 11.49 -10.08
CA ALA A 47 -8.24 11.29 -9.60
C ALA A 47 -7.21 11.92 -10.55
N SER A 48 -7.30 11.62 -11.85
CA SER A 48 -6.38 12.17 -12.84
C SER A 48 -6.41 13.70 -12.89
N ARG A 49 -7.60 14.31 -12.83
CA ARG A 49 -7.75 15.77 -12.82
C ARG A 49 -7.15 16.40 -11.56
N ALA A 50 -7.35 15.78 -10.41
CA ALA A 50 -6.80 16.27 -9.15
C ALA A 50 -5.26 16.21 -9.14
N HIS A 51 -4.65 15.16 -9.70
CA HIS A 51 -3.20 15.09 -9.86
C HIS A 51 -2.65 16.26 -10.70
N ILE A 52 -3.31 16.63 -11.80
CA ILE A 52 -2.87 17.78 -12.63
C ILE A 52 -2.83 19.07 -11.81
N VAL A 53 -3.81 19.29 -10.93
CA VAL A 53 -3.91 20.49 -10.10
C VAL A 53 -2.87 20.50 -8.98
N ASN A 54 -2.57 19.32 -8.41
CA ASN A 54 -1.79 19.21 -7.18
C ASN A 54 -0.29 18.97 -7.40
N ILE A 55 0.10 18.32 -8.50
CA ILE A 55 1.47 17.80 -8.66
C ILE A 55 2.55 18.92 -8.54
N HIS A 56 2.31 20.08 -9.15
CA HIS A 56 3.24 21.19 -9.07
C HIS A 56 3.41 21.69 -7.63
N LYS A 57 2.29 21.87 -6.91
CA LYS A 57 2.27 22.36 -5.53
C LYS A 57 2.99 21.41 -4.59
N VAL A 58 2.70 20.11 -4.72
CA VAL A 58 3.29 19.04 -3.89
C VAL A 58 4.80 18.95 -4.10
N VAL A 59 5.26 19.06 -5.35
CA VAL A 59 6.71 19.06 -5.65
C VAL A 59 7.39 20.33 -5.12
N GLU A 60 6.79 21.50 -5.30
CA GLU A 60 7.32 22.76 -4.78
C GLU A 60 7.42 22.73 -3.24
N GLU A 61 6.37 22.28 -2.57
CA GLU A 61 6.35 22.12 -1.11
C GLU A 61 7.42 21.13 -0.63
N ALA A 62 7.57 19.99 -1.32
CA ALA A 62 8.60 19.01 -0.97
C ALA A 62 10.01 19.58 -1.06
N ILE A 63 10.29 20.39 -2.08
CA ILE A 63 11.58 21.11 -2.24
C ILE A 63 11.78 22.14 -1.11
N GLN A 64 10.75 22.90 -0.77
CA GLN A 64 10.80 23.90 0.31
C GLN A 64 11.04 23.24 1.68
N VAL A 65 10.31 22.17 1.99
CA VAL A 65 10.46 21.41 3.24
C VAL A 65 11.85 20.79 3.36
N ALA A 66 12.36 20.23 2.26
CA ALA A 66 13.70 19.65 2.20
C ALA A 66 14.82 20.71 2.29
N LYS A 67 14.51 21.99 2.07
CA LYS A 67 15.47 23.11 2.03
C LYS A 67 16.59 22.89 1.01
N VAL A 68 16.27 22.30 -0.13
CA VAL A 68 17.20 22.06 -1.24
C VAL A 68 16.85 22.94 -2.44
N SER A 69 17.83 23.23 -3.28
CA SER A 69 17.56 23.82 -4.59
C SER A 69 17.13 22.74 -5.57
N ILE A 70 16.23 23.07 -6.50
CA ILE A 70 15.85 22.16 -7.58
C ILE A 70 17.05 21.69 -8.42
N ASN A 71 18.10 22.51 -8.51
CA ASN A 71 19.35 22.20 -9.21
C ASN A 71 20.27 21.22 -8.44
N GLU A 72 19.95 20.90 -7.17
CA GLU A 72 20.68 19.93 -6.37
C GLU A 72 20.11 18.51 -6.52
N LEU A 73 19.01 18.37 -7.26
CA LEU A 73 18.44 17.06 -7.59
C LEU A 73 19.40 16.29 -8.50
N SER A 74 19.66 15.03 -8.16
CA SER A 74 20.54 14.13 -8.90
C SER A 74 19.78 13.19 -9.81
N ALA A 75 18.53 12.85 -9.48
CA ALA A 75 17.63 12.04 -10.29
C ALA A 75 16.17 12.24 -9.88
N ILE A 76 15.27 11.87 -10.76
CA ILE A 76 13.83 11.83 -10.50
C ILE A 76 13.36 10.38 -10.63
N ALA A 77 12.74 9.87 -9.57
CA ALA A 77 12.04 8.59 -9.55
C ALA A 77 10.53 8.86 -9.62
N VAL A 78 9.82 8.13 -10.46
CA VAL A 78 8.37 8.29 -10.63
C VAL A 78 7.71 6.95 -10.81
N THR A 79 6.56 6.76 -10.18
CA THR A 79 5.75 5.57 -10.41
C THR A 79 5.26 5.51 -11.85
N ASN A 80 5.61 4.43 -12.54
CA ASN A 80 5.15 4.19 -13.91
C ASN A 80 4.14 3.02 -14.03
N GLY A 81 3.86 2.33 -12.93
CA GLY A 81 2.91 1.24 -12.79
C GLY A 81 3.15 0.37 -11.54
N PRO A 82 2.18 -0.50 -11.21
CA PRO A 82 0.80 -0.46 -11.68
C PRO A 82 0.01 0.73 -11.14
N GLY A 83 -1.21 0.96 -11.69
CA GLY A 83 -2.08 2.03 -11.22
C GLY A 83 -3.06 2.53 -12.30
N LEU A 84 -3.79 3.58 -11.98
CA LEU A 84 -4.75 4.22 -12.88
C LEU A 84 -4.01 4.91 -14.03
N ALA A 85 -4.30 4.49 -15.27
CA ALA A 85 -3.57 4.96 -16.46
C ALA A 85 -3.51 6.50 -16.56
N GLY A 86 -4.63 7.20 -16.34
CA GLY A 86 -4.69 8.66 -16.38
C GLY A 86 -3.86 9.32 -15.28
N SER A 87 -3.89 8.79 -14.08
CA SER A 87 -3.13 9.26 -12.92
C SER A 87 -1.62 9.07 -13.12
N LEU A 88 -1.20 7.88 -13.56
CA LEU A 88 0.19 7.57 -13.90
C LEU A 88 0.73 8.50 -15.01
N LEU A 89 -0.09 8.78 -16.05
CA LEU A 89 0.30 9.70 -17.13
C LEU A 89 0.64 11.10 -16.63
N VAL A 90 -0.04 11.60 -15.61
CA VAL A 90 0.25 12.91 -15.02
C VAL A 90 1.63 12.92 -14.41
N GLY A 91 1.92 11.98 -13.49
CA GLY A 91 3.22 11.89 -12.81
C GLY A 91 4.38 11.65 -13.77
N VAL A 92 4.24 10.68 -14.69
CA VAL A 92 5.29 10.32 -15.65
C VAL A 92 5.60 11.48 -16.59
N ASN A 93 4.59 12.19 -17.12
CA ASN A 93 4.87 13.32 -18.02
C ASN A 93 5.46 14.53 -17.28
N PHE A 94 5.01 14.80 -16.05
CA PHE A 94 5.61 15.81 -15.20
C PHE A 94 7.09 15.49 -14.93
N ALA A 95 7.40 14.26 -14.51
CA ALA A 95 8.76 13.81 -14.24
C ALA A 95 9.66 13.86 -15.48
N LYS A 96 9.15 13.49 -16.67
CA LYS A 96 9.86 13.63 -17.95
C LYS A 96 10.21 15.10 -18.24
N GLY A 97 9.23 16.00 -18.10
CA GLY A 97 9.43 17.43 -18.34
C GLY A 97 10.52 18.00 -17.42
N LEU A 98 10.45 17.67 -16.14
CA LEU A 98 11.41 18.11 -15.14
C LEU A 98 12.81 17.50 -15.36
N SER A 99 12.91 16.20 -15.60
CA SER A 99 14.18 15.51 -15.91
C SER A 99 14.87 16.11 -17.14
N ASN A 100 14.12 16.37 -18.20
CA ASN A 100 14.65 16.98 -19.41
C ASN A 100 15.13 18.42 -19.17
N SER A 101 14.36 19.23 -18.41
CA SER A 101 14.71 20.62 -18.09
C SER A 101 15.98 20.71 -17.26
N LEU A 102 16.14 19.81 -16.29
CA LEU A 102 17.32 19.77 -15.41
C LEU A 102 18.48 18.95 -15.97
N ASN A 103 18.27 18.24 -17.07
CA ASN A 103 19.23 17.30 -17.67
C ASN A 103 19.77 16.25 -16.67
N ILE A 104 18.88 15.70 -15.84
CA ILE A 104 19.18 14.66 -14.84
C ILE A 104 18.47 13.34 -15.17
N PRO A 105 18.95 12.18 -14.65
CA PRO A 105 18.35 10.88 -14.89
C PRO A 105 16.89 10.79 -14.47
N LEU A 106 16.10 10.00 -15.24
CA LEU A 106 14.74 9.61 -14.92
C LEU A 106 14.70 8.11 -14.61
N ILE A 107 13.99 7.73 -13.54
CA ILE A 107 13.85 6.36 -13.06
C ILE A 107 12.36 6.03 -13.01
N GLY A 108 11.94 4.98 -13.73
CA GLY A 108 10.59 4.42 -13.60
C GLY A 108 10.56 3.43 -12.43
N VAL A 109 9.63 3.61 -11.52
CA VAL A 109 9.51 2.79 -10.31
C VAL A 109 8.21 2.00 -10.34
N ASN A 110 8.31 0.70 -10.04
CA ASN A 110 7.15 -0.12 -9.76
C ASN A 110 6.54 0.26 -8.41
N HIS A 111 5.26 0.65 -8.39
CA HIS A 111 4.51 1.05 -7.20
C HIS A 111 4.57 0.01 -6.07
N LEU A 112 4.45 -1.28 -6.42
CA LEU A 112 4.44 -2.39 -5.45
C LEU A 112 5.83 -2.57 -4.81
N GLU A 113 6.90 -2.45 -5.62
CA GLU A 113 8.28 -2.44 -5.11
C GLU A 113 8.56 -1.22 -4.23
N GLY A 114 7.91 -0.08 -4.54
CA GLY A 114 7.91 1.10 -3.69
C GLY A 114 7.36 0.78 -2.30
N HIS A 115 6.16 0.22 -2.20
CA HIS A 115 5.57 -0.19 -0.93
C HIS A 115 6.47 -1.12 -0.11
N ILE A 116 7.09 -2.10 -0.75
CA ILE A 116 8.02 -3.01 -0.08
C ILE A 116 9.25 -2.25 0.43
N SER A 117 9.76 -1.30 -0.36
CA SER A 117 10.93 -0.49 0.01
C SER A 117 10.70 0.34 1.27
N ALA A 118 9.46 0.76 1.54
CA ALA A 118 9.12 1.48 2.77
C ALA A 118 9.38 0.67 4.07
N CYS A 119 9.41 -0.67 4.00
CA CYS A 119 9.75 -1.52 5.14
C CYS A 119 11.21 -1.35 5.62
N PHE A 120 12.08 -0.79 4.81
CA PHE A 120 13.48 -0.55 5.16
C PHE A 120 13.75 0.85 5.71
N VAL A 121 12.69 1.62 5.97
CA VAL A 121 12.79 2.95 6.59
C VAL A 121 12.72 2.80 8.12
N GLU A 122 13.73 3.30 8.80
CA GLU A 122 13.82 3.34 10.27
C GLU A 122 14.42 4.66 10.74
N ASN A 123 13.83 5.27 11.75
CA ASN A 123 14.31 6.54 12.32
C ASN A 123 14.52 7.62 11.23
N GLU A 124 13.54 7.79 10.37
CA GLU A 124 13.60 8.75 9.25
C GLU A 124 14.78 8.55 8.29
N LYS A 125 15.27 7.31 8.20
CA LYS A 125 16.33 6.93 7.28
C LYS A 125 16.01 5.65 6.54
N PHE A 126 16.19 5.64 5.23
CA PHE A 126 16.15 4.45 4.41
C PHE A 126 17.46 3.67 4.53
N ASN A 127 17.37 2.44 5.04
CA ASN A 127 18.53 1.58 5.26
C ASN A 127 18.55 0.41 4.27
N PHE A 128 19.38 0.50 3.24
CA PHE A 128 19.54 -0.52 2.19
C PHE A 128 20.76 -1.45 2.41
N SER A 129 21.30 -1.49 3.64
CA SER A 129 22.44 -2.34 4.00
C SER A 129 22.06 -3.56 4.84
N LYS A 130 20.76 -3.84 5.01
CA LYS A 130 20.24 -4.94 5.85
C LYS A 130 20.16 -6.26 5.09
N ASN A 131 21.30 -6.75 4.58
CA ASN A 131 21.35 -7.99 3.80
C ASN A 131 20.95 -9.24 4.59
N GLU A 132 21.03 -9.21 5.91
CA GLU A 132 20.59 -10.30 6.81
C GLU A 132 19.06 -10.52 6.82
N ILE A 133 18.28 -9.64 6.19
CA ILE A 133 16.84 -9.82 6.03
C ILE A 133 16.53 -10.90 5.00
N PHE A 134 17.38 -11.07 4.01
CA PHE A 134 17.13 -11.97 2.88
C PHE A 134 17.62 -13.41 3.13
N PRO A 135 16.96 -14.45 2.56
CA PRO A 135 15.69 -14.33 1.84
C PRO A 135 14.52 -14.05 2.81
N CYS A 136 13.53 -13.30 2.31
CA CYS A 136 12.33 -12.98 3.08
C CYS A 136 11.07 -13.07 2.21
N ILE A 137 9.91 -13.14 2.86
CA ILE A 137 8.62 -13.00 2.20
C ILE A 137 8.15 -11.56 2.34
N ALA A 138 7.75 -10.92 1.25
CA ALA A 138 6.98 -9.69 1.29
C ALA A 138 5.50 -10.03 1.10
N LEU A 139 4.69 -9.69 2.10
CA LEU A 139 3.23 -9.67 2.03
C LEU A 139 2.80 -8.25 1.71
N LEU A 140 2.33 -8.05 0.49
CA LEU A 140 1.78 -6.79 0.03
C LEU A 140 0.25 -6.80 0.17
N ILE A 141 -0.30 -5.89 0.97
CA ILE A 141 -1.74 -5.79 1.27
C ILE A 141 -2.24 -4.35 1.12
N SER A 142 -2.98 -4.09 0.07
CA SER A 142 -3.51 -2.76 -0.27
C SER A 142 -4.98 -2.83 -0.72
N GLY A 143 -5.52 -1.71 -1.15
CA GLY A 143 -6.85 -1.65 -1.77
C GLY A 143 -6.97 -2.46 -3.05
N GLY A 144 -5.89 -2.56 -3.83
CA GLY A 144 -5.87 -3.26 -5.12
C GLY A 144 -5.12 -4.59 -5.13
N HIS A 145 -4.26 -4.85 -4.14
CA HIS A 145 -3.35 -5.99 -4.17
C HIS A 145 -3.37 -6.79 -2.87
N THR A 146 -3.25 -8.11 -2.98
CA THR A 146 -2.92 -9.02 -1.89
C THR A 146 -2.01 -10.08 -2.48
N GLU A 147 -0.71 -9.96 -2.22
CA GLU A 147 0.34 -10.72 -2.91
C GLU A 147 1.39 -11.23 -1.93
N LEU A 148 1.92 -12.42 -2.22
CA LEU A 148 3.09 -13.01 -1.56
C LEU A 148 4.25 -13.03 -2.55
N ILE A 149 5.34 -12.40 -2.17
CA ILE A 149 6.52 -12.20 -2.99
C ILE A 149 7.74 -12.73 -2.24
N LEU A 150 8.53 -13.60 -2.88
CA LEU A 150 9.84 -14.01 -2.35
C LEU A 150 10.88 -12.99 -2.80
N MET A 151 11.64 -12.49 -1.85
CA MET A 151 12.77 -11.59 -2.08
C MET A 151 14.07 -12.27 -1.69
N ASN A 152 15.03 -12.31 -2.62
CA ASN A 152 16.40 -12.79 -2.36
C ASN A 152 17.40 -11.64 -2.22
N ASP A 153 17.02 -10.44 -2.63
CA ASP A 153 17.77 -9.19 -2.54
C ASP A 153 16.78 -8.02 -2.72
N TYR A 154 17.23 -6.77 -2.56
CA TYR A 154 16.46 -5.54 -2.71
C TYR A 154 15.83 -5.34 -4.10
N ASP A 155 16.29 -6.02 -5.12
CA ASP A 155 15.77 -5.96 -6.49
C ASP A 155 15.54 -7.34 -7.13
N SER A 156 15.41 -8.36 -6.31
CA SER A 156 15.11 -9.72 -6.74
C SER A 156 13.77 -10.14 -6.17
N TYR A 157 12.73 -10.01 -6.98
CA TYR A 157 11.36 -10.32 -6.62
C TYR A 157 10.87 -11.55 -7.40
N LYS A 158 10.14 -12.41 -6.72
CA LYS A 158 9.43 -13.53 -7.33
C LYS A 158 8.03 -13.59 -6.76
N LEU A 159 7.03 -13.26 -7.57
CA LEU A 159 5.64 -13.44 -7.20
C LEU A 159 5.38 -14.94 -6.97
N LEU A 160 4.94 -15.29 -5.76
CA LEU A 160 4.59 -16.66 -5.38
C LEU A 160 3.08 -16.90 -5.53
N GLY A 161 2.27 -15.92 -5.18
CA GLY A 161 0.83 -16.00 -5.28
C GLY A 161 0.15 -14.68 -4.94
N GLN A 162 -1.12 -14.63 -5.27
CA GLN A 162 -1.95 -13.43 -5.12
C GLN A 162 -3.39 -13.79 -4.83
N THR A 163 -4.22 -12.79 -4.56
CA THR A 163 -5.66 -13.03 -4.45
C THR A 163 -6.28 -13.43 -5.79
N ARG A 164 -7.24 -14.36 -5.74
CA ARG A 164 -8.03 -14.81 -6.90
C ARG A 164 -9.23 -13.92 -7.19
N ASP A 165 -9.60 -13.06 -6.24
CA ASP A 165 -10.79 -12.21 -6.30
C ASP A 165 -10.53 -10.84 -5.65
N ASP A 166 -11.33 -10.40 -4.70
CA ASP A 166 -11.15 -9.13 -4.01
C ASP A 166 -9.78 -9.08 -3.31
N ALA A 167 -9.06 -7.97 -3.42
CA ALA A 167 -7.96 -7.67 -2.51
C ALA A 167 -8.48 -7.48 -1.08
N VAL A 168 -7.62 -7.70 -0.07
CA VAL A 168 -8.08 -7.60 1.32
C VAL A 168 -8.56 -6.18 1.67
N GLY A 169 -7.90 -5.13 1.18
CA GLY A 169 -8.33 -3.74 1.39
C GLY A 169 -9.67 -3.44 0.71
N GLU A 170 -9.86 -3.93 -0.51
CA GLU A 170 -11.16 -3.86 -1.21
C GLU A 170 -12.27 -4.59 -0.44
N ALA A 171 -11.95 -5.72 0.20
CA ALA A 171 -12.90 -6.44 1.05
C ALA A 171 -13.27 -5.61 2.29
N PHE A 172 -12.32 -4.92 2.93
CA PHE A 172 -12.58 -3.96 4.02
C PHE A 172 -13.54 -2.84 3.56
N ASP A 173 -13.30 -2.23 2.42
CA ASP A 173 -14.13 -1.15 1.88
C ASP A 173 -15.56 -1.63 1.57
N LYS A 174 -15.68 -2.82 0.96
CA LYS A 174 -16.98 -3.42 0.63
C LYS A 174 -17.77 -3.80 1.88
N VAL A 175 -17.11 -4.34 2.92
CA VAL A 175 -17.78 -4.69 4.18
C VAL A 175 -18.19 -3.43 4.95
N ALA A 176 -17.35 -2.40 5.01
CA ALA A 176 -17.73 -1.12 5.59
C ALA A 176 -18.97 -0.53 4.90
N ARG A 177 -19.04 -0.58 3.58
CA ARG A 177 -20.23 -0.16 2.81
C ARG A 177 -21.47 -1.01 3.13
N ILE A 178 -21.32 -2.34 3.26
CA ILE A 178 -22.42 -3.25 3.65
C ILE A 178 -22.96 -2.87 5.03
N LEU A 179 -22.10 -2.47 5.95
CA LEU A 179 -22.47 -2.04 7.30
C LEU A 179 -22.93 -0.57 7.39
N GLY A 180 -22.95 0.16 6.28
CA GLY A 180 -23.37 1.57 6.24
C GLY A 180 -22.36 2.55 6.84
N LEU A 181 -21.08 2.19 6.90
CA LEU A 181 -20.04 2.93 7.65
C LEU A 181 -19.24 3.94 6.81
N GLY A 182 -19.31 3.88 5.47
CA GLY A 182 -18.62 4.82 4.59
C GLY A 182 -17.26 4.33 4.06
N TYR A 183 -16.39 5.29 3.69
CA TYR A 183 -15.10 5.08 3.02
C TYR A 183 -14.04 6.06 3.57
N PRO A 184 -12.76 5.65 3.72
CA PRO A 184 -12.19 4.32 3.45
C PRO A 184 -12.54 3.29 4.55
N GLY A 185 -12.82 2.05 4.14
CA GLY A 185 -13.37 1.01 5.02
C GLY A 185 -12.36 0.47 6.04
N GLY A 186 -11.09 0.37 5.68
CA GLY A 186 -10.06 -0.21 6.56
C GLY A 186 -10.00 0.44 7.96
N PRO A 187 -9.70 1.74 8.06
CA PRO A 187 -9.67 2.44 9.35
C PRO A 187 -11.01 2.44 10.09
N ILE A 188 -12.12 2.50 9.34
CA ILE A 188 -13.47 2.52 9.91
C ILE A 188 -13.80 1.18 10.56
N ILE A 189 -13.59 0.06 9.85
CA ILE A 189 -13.77 -1.30 10.39
C ILE A 189 -12.88 -1.52 11.62
N GLU A 190 -11.60 -1.12 11.54
CA GLU A 190 -10.69 -1.22 12.69
C GLU A 190 -11.22 -0.48 13.92
N ASN A 191 -11.77 0.71 13.72
CA ASN A 191 -12.30 1.49 14.83
C ASN A 191 -13.55 0.86 15.45
N TRP A 192 -14.52 0.44 14.63
CA TRP A 192 -15.72 -0.22 15.12
C TRP A 192 -15.43 -1.55 15.81
N ALA A 193 -14.49 -2.32 15.30
CA ALA A 193 -14.09 -3.61 15.88
C ALA A 193 -13.54 -3.50 17.31
N LYS A 194 -13.05 -2.32 17.74
CA LYS A 194 -12.56 -2.09 19.11
C LYS A 194 -13.66 -2.16 20.16
N ASP A 195 -14.89 -1.80 19.77
CA ASP A 195 -16.04 -1.74 20.66
C ASP A 195 -16.77 -3.09 20.77
N ALA A 196 -16.30 -4.14 20.06
CA ALA A 196 -16.86 -5.47 20.16
C ALA A 196 -16.62 -6.08 21.54
N VAL A 197 -17.70 -6.56 22.17
CA VAL A 197 -17.70 -7.11 23.54
C VAL A 197 -17.87 -8.64 23.53
N ARG A 198 -18.85 -9.16 22.78
CA ARG A 198 -19.17 -10.60 22.75
C ARG A 198 -18.12 -11.42 22.03
N LYS A 199 -17.67 -10.96 20.86
CA LYS A 199 -16.66 -11.62 19.99
C LYS A 199 -16.99 -13.08 19.65
N ASP A 200 -18.28 -13.37 19.51
CA ASP A 200 -18.83 -14.71 19.35
C ASP A 200 -19.15 -15.08 17.89
N TYR A 201 -19.14 -14.10 16.98
CA TYR A 201 -19.36 -14.37 15.58
C TYR A 201 -18.14 -15.01 14.92
N VAL A 202 -18.39 -16.11 14.21
CA VAL A 202 -17.37 -16.83 13.45
C VAL A 202 -17.64 -16.69 11.97
N LEU A 203 -16.75 -15.98 11.27
CA LEU A 203 -16.78 -15.85 9.82
C LEU A 203 -15.79 -16.84 9.16
N PRO A 204 -16.03 -17.26 7.91
CA PRO A 204 -15.18 -18.22 7.24
C PRO A 204 -13.78 -17.70 6.97
N ARG A 205 -12.79 -18.60 6.96
CA ARG A 205 -11.43 -18.38 6.49
C ARG A 205 -11.26 -19.17 5.20
N ALA A 206 -10.81 -18.49 4.15
CA ALA A 206 -10.60 -19.13 2.85
C ALA A 206 -9.29 -19.95 2.86
N TRP A 207 -9.33 -21.14 3.42
CA TRP A 207 -8.24 -22.10 3.37
C TRP A 207 -8.23 -22.78 2.00
N LEU A 208 -7.66 -22.11 0.99
CA LEU A 208 -7.46 -22.68 -0.34
C LEU A 208 -6.43 -23.83 -0.27
N LYS A 209 -6.51 -24.77 -1.22
CA LYS A 209 -5.53 -25.88 -1.30
C LYS A 209 -4.09 -25.39 -1.52
N ASN A 210 -3.93 -24.24 -2.17
CA ASN A 210 -2.66 -23.58 -2.34
C ASN A 210 -2.52 -22.46 -1.31
N ASP A 211 -1.52 -22.57 -0.42
CA ASP A 211 -1.23 -21.58 0.62
C ASP A 211 -0.73 -20.24 0.06
N GLU A 212 -0.25 -20.21 -1.18
CA GLU A 212 0.26 -19.01 -1.82
C GLU A 212 -0.85 -18.09 -2.35
N GLU A 213 -2.10 -18.57 -2.44
CA GLU A 213 -3.23 -17.81 -2.99
C GLU A 213 -4.22 -17.38 -1.91
N PHE A 214 -4.82 -16.21 -2.11
CA PHE A 214 -5.86 -15.65 -1.24
C PHE A 214 -7.23 -15.61 -1.92
N SER A 215 -8.28 -15.43 -1.12
CA SER A 215 -9.64 -15.13 -1.56
C SER A 215 -10.40 -14.47 -0.42
N PHE A 216 -11.07 -13.34 -0.69
CA PHE A 216 -11.85 -12.59 0.31
C PHE A 216 -13.30 -12.38 -0.11
N SER A 217 -13.72 -12.73 -1.32
CA SER A 217 -15.09 -12.58 -1.79
C SER A 217 -16.08 -13.42 -0.98
N GLY A 218 -15.68 -14.63 -0.55
CA GLY A 218 -16.46 -15.49 0.33
C GLY A 218 -16.66 -14.88 1.72
N LEU A 219 -15.61 -14.31 2.30
CA LEU A 219 -15.65 -13.61 3.59
C LEU A 219 -16.59 -12.38 3.54
N LYS A 220 -16.48 -11.56 2.49
CA LYS A 220 -17.39 -10.45 2.23
C LYS A 220 -18.85 -10.90 2.16
N THR A 221 -19.13 -11.98 1.43
CA THR A 221 -20.48 -12.52 1.29
C THR A 221 -21.03 -13.03 2.62
N ALA A 222 -20.21 -13.71 3.41
CA ALA A 222 -20.59 -14.16 4.74
C ALA A 222 -20.89 -13.00 5.69
N SER A 223 -20.05 -11.94 5.67
CA SER A 223 -20.30 -10.72 6.44
C SER A 223 -21.60 -10.02 6.04
N LYS A 224 -21.90 -9.97 4.72
CA LYS A 224 -23.17 -9.45 4.22
C LYS A 224 -24.36 -10.26 4.77
N ASN A 225 -24.32 -11.59 4.68
CA ASN A 225 -25.40 -12.44 5.16
C ASN A 225 -25.61 -12.29 6.66
N LEU A 226 -24.52 -12.20 7.44
CA LEU A 226 -24.57 -11.98 8.88
C LEU A 226 -25.20 -10.61 9.21
N ALA A 227 -24.83 -9.55 8.48
CA ALA A 227 -25.45 -8.24 8.64
C ALA A 227 -26.95 -8.24 8.34
N TYR A 228 -27.38 -8.94 7.29
CA TYR A 228 -28.81 -9.10 7.00
C TYR A 228 -29.53 -9.89 8.10
N GLU A 229 -28.95 -10.98 8.60
CA GLU A 229 -29.53 -11.79 9.66
C GLU A 229 -29.63 -11.04 10.99
N LYS A 230 -28.60 -10.28 11.37
CA LYS A 230 -28.52 -9.67 12.71
C LYS A 230 -28.99 -8.22 12.77
N ILE A 231 -28.91 -7.47 11.67
CA ILE A 231 -29.24 -6.04 11.65
C ILE A 231 -30.47 -5.77 10.79
N TYR A 232 -30.39 -6.03 9.48
CA TYR A 232 -31.38 -5.50 8.53
C TYR A 232 -32.74 -6.21 8.58
N ASN A 233 -32.82 -7.45 9.03
CA ASN A 233 -34.05 -8.20 9.17
C ASN A 233 -34.71 -8.11 10.56
N ASN A 234 -34.17 -7.26 11.46
CA ASN A 234 -34.63 -7.13 12.83
C ASN A 234 -35.02 -5.68 13.13
N ASP A 235 -35.99 -5.50 14.01
CA ASP A 235 -36.38 -4.20 14.55
C ASP A 235 -35.52 -3.90 15.80
N LEU A 236 -34.34 -3.30 15.57
CA LEU A 236 -33.35 -3.03 16.59
C LEU A 236 -33.32 -1.55 16.95
N SER A 237 -33.03 -1.26 18.20
CA SER A 237 -32.66 0.09 18.61
C SER A 237 -31.31 0.51 18.01
N ASN A 238 -31.04 1.81 17.93
CA ASN A 238 -29.78 2.33 17.43
C ASN A 238 -28.55 1.78 18.18
N ASP A 239 -28.67 1.54 19.49
CA ASP A 239 -27.55 1.02 20.28
C ASP A 239 -27.31 -0.46 20.00
N GLN A 240 -28.37 -1.27 19.79
CA GLN A 240 -28.25 -2.64 19.36
C GLN A 240 -27.63 -2.75 17.95
N ILE A 241 -28.01 -1.85 17.03
CA ILE A 241 -27.41 -1.80 15.68
C ILE A 241 -25.90 -1.54 15.79
N LYS A 242 -25.48 -0.56 16.62
CA LYS A 242 -24.06 -0.28 16.83
C LYS A 242 -23.30 -1.47 17.40
N GLU A 243 -23.89 -2.16 18.38
CA GLU A 243 -23.29 -3.37 18.96
C GLU A 243 -23.09 -4.44 17.89
N GLU A 244 -24.12 -4.76 17.09
CA GLU A 244 -24.03 -5.77 16.03
C GLU A 244 -22.99 -5.38 14.95
N ILE A 245 -22.92 -4.10 14.57
CA ILE A 245 -21.89 -3.59 13.65
C ILE A 245 -20.49 -3.87 14.21
N SER A 246 -20.25 -3.56 15.48
CA SER A 246 -18.96 -3.76 16.14
C SER A 246 -18.55 -5.23 16.16
N GLU A 247 -19.48 -6.12 16.48
CA GLU A 247 -19.24 -7.57 16.51
C GLU A 247 -18.94 -8.13 15.12
N ILE A 248 -19.66 -7.69 14.08
CA ILE A 248 -19.44 -8.11 12.70
C ILE A 248 -18.09 -7.56 12.19
N ALA A 249 -17.77 -6.29 12.49
CA ALA A 249 -16.50 -5.66 12.14
C ALA A 249 -15.31 -6.42 12.75
N TYR A 250 -15.43 -6.81 14.04
CA TYR A 250 -14.41 -7.62 14.72
C TYR A 250 -14.23 -8.98 14.07
N ALA A 251 -15.34 -9.72 13.84
CA ALA A 251 -15.29 -11.05 13.26
C ALA A 251 -14.69 -11.05 11.83
N PHE A 252 -15.04 -10.02 11.04
CA PHE A 252 -14.47 -9.84 9.70
C PHE A 252 -12.97 -9.61 9.77
N GLN A 253 -12.53 -8.64 10.57
CA GLN A 253 -11.12 -8.27 10.73
C GLN A 253 -10.28 -9.44 11.25
N LEU A 254 -10.78 -10.16 12.25
CA LEU A 254 -10.14 -11.37 12.78
C LEU A 254 -9.96 -12.43 11.69
N SER A 255 -11.02 -12.72 10.91
CA SER A 255 -10.95 -13.72 9.85
C SER A 255 -9.97 -13.35 8.74
N ALA A 256 -9.90 -12.07 8.37
CA ALA A 256 -8.93 -11.57 7.40
C ALA A 256 -7.49 -11.69 7.93
N ALA A 257 -7.24 -11.25 9.18
CA ALA A 257 -5.92 -11.30 9.80
C ALA A 257 -5.41 -12.75 9.94
N ASP A 258 -6.27 -13.70 10.36
CA ASP A 258 -5.90 -15.11 10.47
C ASP A 258 -5.44 -15.70 9.14
N VAL A 259 -6.14 -15.39 8.03
CA VAL A 259 -5.77 -15.89 6.70
C VAL A 259 -4.45 -15.29 6.24
N LEU A 260 -4.27 -13.97 6.40
CA LEU A 260 -3.05 -13.28 6.01
C LEU A 260 -1.83 -13.84 6.79
N LEU A 261 -1.94 -13.92 8.10
CA LEU A 261 -0.86 -14.40 8.96
C LEU A 261 -0.50 -15.86 8.67
N THR A 262 -1.49 -16.76 8.74
CA THR A 262 -1.26 -18.22 8.61
C THR A 262 -0.62 -18.56 7.26
N LYS A 263 -1.16 -18.00 6.16
CA LYS A 263 -0.61 -18.26 4.82
C LYS A 263 0.80 -17.69 4.65
N SER A 264 1.04 -16.48 5.13
CA SER A 264 2.37 -15.87 5.07
C SER A 264 3.41 -16.68 5.85
N MET A 265 3.05 -17.17 7.03
CA MET A 265 3.93 -18.04 7.84
C MET A 265 4.21 -19.38 7.15
N ASN A 266 3.19 -20.02 6.59
CA ASN A 266 3.36 -21.29 5.87
C ASN A 266 4.30 -21.12 4.67
N VAL A 267 4.11 -20.04 3.91
CA VAL A 267 4.95 -19.73 2.75
C VAL A 267 6.37 -19.38 3.18
N ALA A 268 6.54 -18.58 4.23
CA ALA A 268 7.87 -18.27 4.78
C ALA A 268 8.61 -19.54 5.22
N LYS A 269 7.94 -20.45 5.93
CA LYS A 269 8.49 -21.74 6.34
C LYS A 269 8.84 -22.61 5.13
N LYS A 270 7.98 -22.68 4.12
CA LYS A 270 8.19 -23.45 2.87
C LYS A 270 9.45 -23.00 2.14
N HIS A 271 9.75 -21.69 2.14
CA HIS A 271 10.90 -21.10 1.46
C HIS A 271 12.12 -20.86 2.37
N GLY A 272 12.06 -21.29 3.63
CA GLY A 272 13.17 -21.12 4.58
C GLY A 272 13.43 -19.67 4.98
N CYS A 273 12.45 -18.79 4.80
CA CYS A 273 12.53 -17.38 5.18
C CYS A 273 12.31 -17.21 6.68
N LYS A 274 13.11 -16.36 7.32
CA LYS A 274 13.01 -16.07 8.75
C LYS A 274 12.22 -14.80 9.05
N LYS A 275 11.96 -13.99 8.02
CA LYS A 275 11.32 -12.68 8.17
C LYS A 275 10.20 -12.50 7.14
N ILE A 276 9.17 -11.75 7.53
CA ILE A 276 8.09 -11.31 6.67
C ILE A 276 8.07 -9.78 6.66
N LEU A 277 8.16 -9.18 5.47
CA LEU A 277 7.87 -7.76 5.27
C LEU A 277 6.37 -7.61 5.01
N VAL A 278 5.67 -6.76 5.75
CA VAL A 278 4.23 -6.52 5.53
C VAL A 278 4.05 -5.08 5.12
N SER A 279 3.58 -4.83 3.90
CA SER A 279 3.51 -3.50 3.30
C SER A 279 2.17 -3.22 2.62
N GLY A 280 1.97 -1.97 2.20
CA GLY A 280 0.72 -1.48 1.60
C GLY A 280 -0.24 -0.89 2.64
N GLY A 281 -1.30 -0.22 2.18
CA GLY A 281 -2.20 0.56 3.04
C GLY A 281 -2.84 -0.22 4.18
N VAL A 282 -3.19 -1.51 3.96
CA VAL A 282 -3.78 -2.36 5.00
C VAL A 282 -2.76 -2.72 6.10
N ALA A 283 -1.48 -2.63 5.84
CA ALA A 283 -0.42 -2.80 6.86
C ALA A 283 -0.44 -1.70 7.94
N ALA A 284 -1.21 -0.62 7.78
CA ALA A 284 -1.45 0.37 8.82
C ALA A 284 -2.41 -0.13 9.92
N ASN A 285 -3.25 -1.14 9.63
CA ASN A 285 -4.24 -1.69 10.56
C ASN A 285 -3.56 -2.29 11.81
N GLY A 286 -3.88 -1.74 12.98
CA GLY A 286 -3.24 -2.12 14.24
C GLY A 286 -3.57 -3.54 14.68
N PHE A 287 -4.76 -4.05 14.37
CA PHE A 287 -5.12 -5.43 14.71
C PHE A 287 -4.28 -6.43 13.90
N ILE A 288 -4.12 -6.19 12.60
CA ILE A 288 -3.26 -7.02 11.74
C ILE A 288 -1.81 -6.95 12.22
N ARG A 289 -1.27 -5.76 12.52
CA ARG A 289 0.09 -5.61 13.09
C ARG A 289 0.26 -6.44 14.34
N ASN A 290 -0.64 -6.29 15.31
CA ASN A 290 -0.56 -7.03 16.58
C ASN A 290 -0.61 -8.56 16.36
N SER A 291 -1.39 -9.03 15.37
CA SER A 291 -1.45 -10.46 15.03
C SER A 291 -0.10 -10.98 14.55
N PHE A 292 0.63 -10.21 13.73
CA PHE A 292 1.96 -10.56 13.24
C PHE A 292 3.05 -10.39 14.31
N GLU A 293 2.99 -9.35 15.14
CA GLU A 293 3.93 -9.10 16.23
C GLU A 293 3.91 -10.21 17.32
N ASN A 294 2.75 -10.85 17.51
CA ASN A 294 2.58 -11.96 18.44
C ASN A 294 2.87 -13.34 17.81
N ALA A 295 3.30 -13.39 16.55
CA ALA A 295 3.61 -14.62 15.84
C ALA A 295 5.05 -15.09 16.08
N GLU A 296 5.33 -16.36 15.76
CA GLU A 296 6.67 -16.96 15.92
C GLU A 296 7.71 -16.42 14.91
N ILE A 297 7.26 -15.73 13.86
CA ILE A 297 8.13 -15.20 12.81
C ILE A 297 8.31 -13.69 12.97
N GLU A 298 9.56 -13.24 12.80
CA GLU A 298 9.85 -11.80 12.82
C GLU A 298 9.18 -11.10 11.64
N SER A 299 8.36 -10.07 11.93
CA SER A 299 7.63 -9.30 10.94
C SER A 299 8.05 -7.84 10.97
N ILE A 300 8.32 -7.28 9.79
CA ILE A 300 8.79 -5.91 9.61
C ILE A 300 7.69 -5.13 8.88
N PHE A 301 7.28 -4.01 9.47
CA PHE A 301 6.29 -3.10 8.93
C PHE A 301 6.90 -1.72 8.71
N PRO A 302 6.46 -0.95 7.72
CA PRO A 302 6.75 0.47 7.67
C PRO A 302 6.12 1.20 8.88
N GLU A 303 6.63 2.35 9.25
CA GLU A 303 5.89 3.25 10.13
C GLU A 303 4.50 3.52 9.53
N ARG A 304 3.46 3.67 10.37
CA ARG A 304 2.06 3.81 9.89
C ARG A 304 1.88 4.90 8.83
N LYS A 305 2.60 6.02 8.98
CA LYS A 305 2.58 7.15 8.04
C LYS A 305 3.13 6.83 6.65
N PHE A 306 3.86 5.69 6.49
CA PHE A 306 4.45 5.24 5.24
C PHE A 306 3.79 3.98 4.66
N CYS A 307 2.70 3.50 5.26
CA CYS A 307 1.97 2.34 4.75
C CYS A 307 1.10 2.68 3.54
N THR A 308 0.45 3.85 3.54
CA THR A 308 -0.35 4.36 2.41
C THR A 308 0.55 4.95 1.33
N ASP A 309 -0.04 5.24 0.16
CA ASP A 309 0.68 5.81 -0.97
C ASP A 309 1.38 7.12 -0.58
N ASN A 310 2.67 7.21 -0.88
CA ASN A 310 3.50 8.36 -0.53
C ASN A 310 4.72 8.47 -1.45
N GLY A 311 5.33 9.65 -1.49
CA GLY A 311 6.51 9.91 -2.34
C GLY A 311 7.77 9.19 -1.85
N LEU A 312 7.86 8.93 -0.52
CA LEU A 312 9.05 8.34 0.07
C LEU A 312 9.31 6.91 -0.42
N MET A 313 8.27 6.08 -0.52
CA MET A 313 8.40 4.71 -1.02
C MET A 313 9.00 4.68 -2.43
N ILE A 314 8.66 5.66 -3.26
CA ILE A 314 9.18 5.81 -4.63
C ILE A 314 10.61 6.34 -4.62
N ALA A 315 10.91 7.31 -3.74
CA ALA A 315 12.27 7.83 -3.58
C ALA A 315 13.23 6.73 -3.08
N CYS A 316 12.80 5.90 -2.13
CA CYS A 316 13.59 4.78 -1.60
C CYS A 316 13.92 3.75 -2.70
N ARG A 317 12.91 3.32 -3.48
CA ARG A 317 13.13 2.40 -4.60
C ARG A 317 14.02 3.06 -5.66
N GLY A 318 13.75 4.33 -5.97
CA GLY A 318 14.56 5.12 -6.90
C GLY A 318 16.01 5.24 -6.48
N LEU A 319 16.31 5.33 -5.17
CA LEU A 319 17.70 5.36 -4.67
C LEU A 319 18.43 4.04 -4.93
N ILE A 320 17.77 2.89 -4.76
CA ILE A 320 18.34 1.58 -5.08
C ILE A 320 18.71 1.55 -6.58
N ASP A 321 17.79 1.92 -7.44
CA ASP A 321 18.00 1.92 -8.88
C ASP A 321 19.05 2.94 -9.33
N TYR A 322 19.08 4.12 -8.69
CA TYR A 322 20.12 5.12 -8.91
C TYR A 322 21.51 4.58 -8.63
N LYS A 323 21.71 3.92 -7.49
CA LYS A 323 22.98 3.32 -7.10
C LYS A 323 23.42 2.18 -7.99
N LYS A 324 22.46 1.48 -8.60
CA LYS A 324 22.69 0.40 -9.59
C LYS A 324 22.77 0.91 -11.04
N ASN A 325 22.74 2.23 -11.27
CA ASN A 325 22.72 2.86 -12.59
C ASN A 325 21.58 2.37 -13.50
N LYS A 326 20.43 2.04 -12.92
CA LYS A 326 19.22 1.66 -13.66
C LYS A 326 18.40 2.90 -14.03
N PHE A 327 18.81 3.60 -15.06
CA PHE A 327 18.13 4.81 -15.57
C PHE A 327 17.47 4.52 -16.92
N ILE A 328 16.42 5.31 -17.21
CA ILE A 328 15.91 5.40 -18.57
C ILE A 328 16.95 6.13 -19.42
N SER A 329 17.47 5.47 -20.45
CA SER A 329 18.44 6.09 -21.36
C SER A 329 17.80 7.25 -22.12
N LYS A 330 18.62 8.23 -22.54
CA LYS A 330 18.16 9.41 -23.31
C LYS A 330 17.39 9.07 -24.59
N ASN A 331 17.61 7.86 -25.13
CA ASN A 331 16.95 7.36 -26.35
C ASN A 331 15.72 6.51 -26.06
N GLN A 332 15.39 6.26 -24.80
CA GLN A 332 14.22 5.49 -24.37
C GLN A 332 13.16 6.42 -23.78
N THR A 333 11.92 6.07 -23.99
CA THR A 333 10.77 6.78 -23.38
C THR A 333 10.21 5.95 -22.27
N LEU A 334 10.15 6.49 -21.04
CA LEU A 334 9.44 5.85 -19.95
C LEU A 334 7.95 5.72 -20.32
N GLN A 335 7.44 4.50 -20.33
CA GLN A 335 6.03 4.23 -20.62
C GLN A 335 5.25 4.00 -19.33
N VAL A 336 3.99 4.34 -19.35
CA VAL A 336 3.02 4.00 -18.31
C VAL A 336 2.60 2.55 -18.49
N MET A 337 2.60 1.79 -17.41
CA MET A 337 2.27 0.36 -17.38
C MET A 337 1.21 0.07 -16.31
N PRO A 338 -0.09 0.29 -16.60
CA PRO A 338 -1.15 0.17 -15.59
C PRO A 338 -1.27 -1.21 -14.94
N GLN A 339 -0.76 -2.25 -15.58
CA GLN A 339 -0.79 -3.65 -15.13
C GLN A 339 0.64 -4.20 -14.92
N LEU A 340 1.55 -3.36 -14.44
CA LEU A 340 2.93 -3.79 -14.17
C LEU A 340 2.97 -4.74 -12.98
N ASN A 341 3.55 -5.92 -13.17
CA ASN A 341 3.81 -6.87 -12.08
C ASN A 341 5.16 -6.58 -11.42
N VAL A 342 5.37 -7.07 -10.20
CA VAL A 342 6.72 -7.13 -9.59
C VAL A 342 7.60 -8.10 -10.39
N ASN A 343 8.83 -7.70 -10.64
CA ASN A 343 9.80 -8.46 -11.46
C ASN A 343 11.05 -8.82 -10.68
#